data_0ccaa905de2ff2bb27fb64b562542d0b
#
_entry.id   0ccaa905de2ff2bb27fb64b562542d0b
#
_cell.length_a   1.000
_cell.length_b   1.000
_cell.length_c   1.000
_cell.angle_alpha   90.00
_cell.angle_beta   90.00
_cell.angle_gamma   90.00
#
_symmetry.space_group_name_H-M   'P 1'
#
loop_
_entity.id
_entity.type
_entity.pdbx_description
1 polymer ?
#
loop_
_entity_poly.entity_id
_entity_poly.type
_entity_poly.pdbx_seq_one_letter_code
_entity_poly.pdbx_strand_id
1 'polypeptide(L)'
;MADSSLRNGAVKPQLIEDEIAELKRKLQDAEERLSAVTKPTSCGVSSQPTVSNNVYNPPTSSHFLLLLADSALPLGSFAFSSGLESYLSHTRPPSFPTFLTLSLSSHASATLPFVLAGHRHPERLLELDDMLDAAIMCTVGRRASVAQGRALLSIWDRAFSDAVPMASDAEEGVLKVLKNFSVLLKSANASTDDLPPASAHLAPLFGVIARITGVGEQEMAYVYMLSHVKALLSAAVRASVFGPYQAQKLLASREVQGGIEGVIRGNWGRRVEDAGQTVPVVDLWIGRHELLYSRIFNS
;
A
#
# COMPACT_ATOMS: atom_id res chain seq x y z
N MET A 1 -19.34 -12.47 64.15
CA MET A 1 -18.51 -11.30 64.46
C MET A 1 -17.77 -10.86 63.23
N ALA A 2 -18.01 -9.61 62.87
CA ALA A 2 -17.31 -8.71 61.95
C ALA A 2 -17.39 -9.07 60.46
N ASP A 3 -18.23 -8.55 59.62
CA ASP A 3 -18.48 -7.18 59.11
C ASP A 3 -17.22 -6.47 58.57
N SER A 4 -17.13 -6.38 57.25
CA SER A 4 -16.38 -5.35 56.58
C SER A 4 -17.02 -5.02 55.21
N SER A 5 -17.72 -3.95 55.19
CA SER A 5 -18.35 -3.24 54.10
C SER A 5 -17.37 -2.86 53.01
N LEU A 6 -17.63 -3.26 51.78
CA LEU A 6 -17.09 -2.67 50.57
C LEU A 6 -17.98 -1.49 50.17
N ARG A 7 -17.47 -0.27 50.36
CA ARG A 7 -18.09 0.98 49.88
C ARG A 7 -17.88 1.07 48.36
N ASN A 8 -18.92 0.80 47.59
CA ASN A 8 -19.06 1.23 46.22
C ASN A 8 -19.17 2.75 46.17
N GLY A 9 -18.14 3.43 45.63
CA GLY A 9 -18.17 4.84 45.30
C GLY A 9 -19.03 5.06 44.05
N ALA A 10 -20.34 5.15 44.20
CA ALA A 10 -21.23 5.60 43.12
C ALA A 10 -20.91 7.07 42.82
N VAL A 11 -20.27 7.36 41.70
CA VAL A 11 -20.12 8.73 41.17
C VAL A 11 -21.53 9.26 40.94
N LYS A 12 -21.89 10.37 41.62
CA LYS A 12 -23.22 10.96 41.54
C LYS A 12 -23.45 11.42 40.09
N PRO A 13 -24.55 11.05 39.42
CA PRO A 13 -24.87 11.47 38.05
C PRO A 13 -24.80 12.99 37.84
N GLN A 14 -25.16 13.76 38.85
CA GLN A 14 -25.10 15.22 38.87
C GLN A 14 -23.70 15.79 38.63
N LEU A 15 -22.65 15.14 39.15
CA LEU A 15 -21.27 15.60 38.95
C LEU A 15 -20.80 15.41 37.49
N ILE A 16 -21.27 14.37 36.84
CA ILE A 16 -20.97 14.09 35.42
C ILE A 16 -21.74 15.05 34.51
N GLU A 17 -22.99 15.38 34.88
CA GLU A 17 -23.81 16.36 34.14
C GLU A 17 -23.20 17.76 34.20
N ASP A 18 -22.70 18.18 35.36
CA ASP A 18 -22.03 19.47 35.55
C ASP A 18 -20.70 19.53 34.76
N GLU A 19 -19.93 18.45 34.74
CA GLU A 19 -18.69 18.33 33.95
C GLU A 19 -18.97 18.40 32.44
N ILE A 20 -20.00 17.72 31.96
CA ILE A 20 -20.45 17.80 30.57
C ILE A 20 -20.88 19.21 30.20
N ALA A 21 -21.58 19.91 31.06
CA ALA A 21 -22.00 21.28 30.83
C ALA A 21 -20.82 22.26 30.74
N GLU A 22 -19.79 22.06 31.59
CA GLU A 22 -18.58 22.87 31.57
C GLU A 22 -17.75 22.61 30.31
N LEU A 23 -17.61 21.34 29.86
CA LEU A 23 -16.91 20.98 28.63
C LEU A 23 -17.60 21.56 27.39
N LYS A 24 -18.92 21.52 27.33
CA LYS A 24 -19.69 22.13 26.23
C LYS A 24 -19.47 23.65 26.15
N ARG A 25 -19.42 24.34 27.29
CA ARG A 25 -19.14 25.78 27.32
C ARG A 25 -17.73 26.11 26.85
N LYS A 26 -16.73 25.31 27.24
CA LYS A 26 -15.33 25.46 26.77
C LYS A 26 -15.20 25.21 25.26
N LEU A 27 -15.94 24.24 24.73
CA LEU A 27 -15.99 23.96 23.29
C LEU A 27 -16.56 25.15 22.52
N GLN A 28 -17.68 25.72 22.99
CA GLN A 28 -18.32 26.85 22.33
C GLN A 28 -17.43 28.12 22.37
N ASP A 29 -16.73 28.38 23.47
CA ASP A 29 -15.77 29.51 23.58
C ASP A 29 -14.58 29.30 22.58
N ALA A 30 -14.11 28.07 22.42
CA ALA A 30 -13.05 27.73 21.46
C ALA A 30 -13.52 27.90 20.01
N GLU A 31 -14.74 27.50 19.67
CA GLU A 31 -15.35 27.70 18.34
C GLU A 31 -15.56 29.18 18.01
N GLU A 32 -15.98 30.00 19.00
CA GLU A 32 -16.10 31.45 18.82
C GLU A 32 -14.76 32.12 18.58
N ARG A 33 -13.69 31.71 19.29
CA ARG A 33 -12.33 32.20 19.06
C ARG A 33 -11.82 31.79 17.67
N LEU A 34 -12.09 30.58 17.23
CA LEU A 34 -11.73 30.12 15.88
C LEU A 34 -12.46 30.95 14.81
N SER A 35 -13.75 31.23 15.01
CA SER A 35 -14.53 32.05 14.08
C SER A 35 -14.10 33.51 14.05
N ALA A 36 -13.59 34.05 15.16
CA ALA A 36 -13.04 35.40 15.24
C ALA A 36 -11.71 35.55 14.48
N VAL A 37 -10.88 34.52 14.47
CA VAL A 37 -9.59 34.49 13.74
C VAL A 37 -9.81 34.30 12.25
N THR A 38 -10.91 33.67 11.83
CA THR A 38 -11.23 33.38 10.41
C THR A 38 -12.05 34.49 9.73
N LYS A 39 -12.44 35.56 10.41
CA LYS A 39 -13.11 36.71 9.76
C LYS A 39 -12.09 37.61 9.06
N PRO A 40 -12.14 37.76 7.72
CA PRO A 40 -11.31 38.74 7.02
C PRO A 40 -11.77 40.12 7.38
N THR A 41 -10.87 40.98 7.85
CA THR A 41 -11.07 42.41 8.10
C THR A 41 -11.41 43.11 6.79
N SER A 42 -12.63 43.48 6.60
CA SER A 42 -13.08 44.29 5.47
C SER A 42 -12.72 45.77 5.68
N CYS A 43 -11.63 46.22 5.05
CA CYS A 43 -11.47 47.63 4.71
C CYS A 43 -11.93 47.82 3.28
N GLY A 44 -12.93 48.67 3.08
CA GLY A 44 -13.51 48.92 1.78
C GLY A 44 -12.61 49.74 0.87
N VAL A 45 -12.50 49.31 -0.38
CA VAL A 45 -12.31 50.16 -1.59
C VAL A 45 -12.88 49.41 -2.80
N SER A 46 -13.83 50.12 -3.44
CA SER A 46 -14.21 50.07 -4.86
C SER A 46 -14.08 48.78 -5.71
N SER A 47 -15.24 48.36 -6.13
CA SER A 47 -15.60 47.33 -7.11
C SER A 47 -14.80 47.35 -8.42
N GLN A 48 -14.06 46.28 -8.67
CA GLN A 48 -13.94 45.63 -9.98
C GLN A 48 -14.12 44.13 -9.80
N PRO A 49 -14.78 43.41 -10.73
CA PRO A 49 -14.90 41.98 -10.63
C PRO A 49 -13.54 41.34 -10.91
N THR A 50 -12.79 41.05 -9.87
CA THR A 50 -11.63 40.18 -9.97
C THR A 50 -12.14 38.79 -10.27
N VAL A 51 -11.98 38.36 -11.52
CA VAL A 51 -11.99 36.94 -11.88
C VAL A 51 -10.92 36.31 -10.99
N SER A 52 -11.34 35.66 -9.94
CA SER A 52 -10.47 34.78 -9.16
C SER A 52 -10.09 33.65 -10.11
N ASN A 53 -8.90 33.78 -10.73
CA ASN A 53 -8.25 32.66 -11.36
C ASN A 53 -7.97 31.65 -10.23
N ASN A 54 -8.95 30.78 -9.95
CA ASN A 54 -8.71 29.54 -9.26
C ASN A 54 -7.79 28.73 -10.18
N VAL A 55 -6.50 28.99 -10.09
CA VAL A 55 -5.51 28.16 -10.73
C VAL A 55 -5.62 26.81 -10.04
N TYR A 56 -6.23 25.85 -10.73
CA TYR A 56 -6.28 24.47 -10.28
C TYR A 56 -4.83 23.98 -10.17
N ASN A 57 -4.39 23.78 -8.96
CA ASN A 57 -3.05 23.28 -8.67
C ASN A 57 -3.23 21.93 -7.93
N PRO A 58 -3.32 20.82 -8.69
CA PRO A 58 -3.45 19.52 -8.09
C PRO A 58 -2.22 19.23 -7.21
N PRO A 59 -2.40 18.66 -6.03
CA PRO A 59 -1.26 18.29 -5.20
C PRO A 59 -0.39 17.27 -5.96
N THR A 60 0.92 17.43 -5.90
CA THR A 60 1.92 16.53 -6.52
C THR A 60 1.69 15.07 -6.12
N SER A 61 1.27 14.83 -4.89
CA SER A 61 0.90 13.51 -4.37
C SER A 61 -0.22 12.82 -5.16
N SER A 62 -1.23 13.57 -5.60
CA SER A 62 -2.32 13.01 -6.42
C SER A 62 -1.83 12.59 -7.80
N HIS A 63 -0.89 13.33 -8.39
CA HIS A 63 -0.28 12.95 -9.67
C HIS A 63 0.49 11.63 -9.55
N PHE A 64 1.38 11.51 -8.56
CA PHE A 64 2.13 10.28 -8.34
C PHE A 64 1.25 9.10 -7.92
N LEU A 65 0.17 9.34 -7.16
CA LEU A 65 -0.82 8.31 -6.85
C LEU A 65 -1.42 7.70 -8.12
N LEU A 66 -1.79 8.54 -9.09
CA LEU A 66 -2.33 8.07 -10.38
C LEU A 66 -1.28 7.32 -11.19
N LEU A 67 -0.02 7.78 -11.21
CA LEU A 67 1.08 7.09 -11.90
C LEU A 67 1.34 5.72 -11.28
N LEU A 68 1.38 5.62 -9.95
CA LEU A 68 1.58 4.34 -9.24
C LEU A 68 0.37 3.39 -9.41
N ALA A 69 -0.83 3.94 -9.62
CA ALA A 69 -2.04 3.17 -9.88
C ALA A 69 -2.16 2.74 -11.35
N ASP A 70 -1.40 3.31 -12.27
CA ASP A 70 -1.54 3.03 -13.69
C ASP A 70 -1.01 1.62 -14.04
N SER A 71 -1.80 0.89 -14.82
CA SER A 71 -1.40 -0.42 -15.34
C SER A 71 -0.34 -0.32 -16.44
N ALA A 72 -0.14 0.85 -17.03
CA ALA A 72 0.93 1.13 -18.00
C ALA A 72 2.29 1.35 -17.32
N LEU A 73 2.34 1.52 -15.98
CA LEU A 73 3.60 1.59 -15.25
C LEU A 73 4.41 0.31 -15.50
N PRO A 74 5.63 0.39 -16.08
CA PRO A 74 6.33 -0.77 -16.60
C PRO A 74 7.00 -1.64 -15.52
N LEU A 75 6.21 -2.08 -14.52
CA LEU A 75 6.64 -3.01 -13.47
C LEU A 75 6.71 -4.47 -13.94
N GLY A 76 6.13 -4.77 -15.11
CA GLY A 76 6.04 -6.13 -15.61
C GLY A 76 5.03 -7.02 -14.87
N SER A 77 4.15 -6.47 -14.05
CA SER A 77 3.14 -7.22 -13.27
C SER A 77 2.25 -8.11 -14.13
N PHE A 78 2.00 -7.70 -15.37
CA PHE A 78 1.20 -8.47 -16.33
C PHE A 78 1.86 -9.82 -16.74
N ALA A 79 3.16 -9.97 -16.53
CA ALA A 79 3.87 -11.21 -16.85
C ALA A 79 3.63 -12.33 -15.82
N PHE A 80 2.99 -11.99 -14.70
CA PHE A 80 2.77 -12.92 -13.60
C PHE A 80 1.28 -13.17 -13.38
N SER A 81 0.91 -14.45 -13.19
CA SER A 81 -0.46 -14.86 -12.86
C SER A 81 -0.71 -15.00 -11.36
N SER A 82 0.36 -14.91 -10.55
CA SER A 82 0.32 -15.15 -9.10
C SER A 82 -0.36 -16.47 -8.73
N GLY A 83 -0.08 -17.53 -9.49
CA GLY A 83 -0.61 -18.87 -9.30
C GLY A 83 -1.97 -19.15 -9.95
N LEU A 84 -2.62 -18.15 -10.58
CA LEU A 84 -3.93 -18.35 -11.21
C LEU A 84 -3.90 -19.45 -12.28
N GLU A 85 -2.89 -19.43 -13.17
CA GLU A 85 -2.78 -20.41 -14.26
C GLU A 85 -2.66 -21.85 -13.72
N SER A 86 -1.86 -22.03 -12.68
CA SER A 86 -1.73 -23.32 -11.98
C SER A 86 -3.03 -23.72 -11.27
N TYR A 87 -3.71 -22.76 -10.62
CA TYR A 87 -5.02 -23.00 -10.00
C TYR A 87 -6.04 -23.49 -11.02
N LEU A 88 -6.17 -22.83 -12.16
CA LEU A 88 -7.09 -23.19 -13.23
C LEU A 88 -6.80 -24.58 -13.80
N SER A 89 -5.52 -24.97 -13.86
CA SER A 89 -5.09 -26.26 -14.38
C SER A 89 -5.38 -27.43 -13.44
N HIS A 90 -5.32 -27.19 -12.12
CA HIS A 90 -5.38 -28.26 -11.10
C HIS A 90 -6.68 -28.30 -10.29
N THR A 91 -7.57 -27.30 -10.39
CA THR A 91 -8.81 -27.21 -9.60
C THR A 91 -10.03 -27.44 -10.49
N ARG A 92 -10.93 -28.31 -10.06
CA ARG A 92 -12.17 -28.65 -10.76
C ARG A 92 -13.37 -28.66 -9.82
N PRO A 93 -14.41 -27.87 -10.03
CA PRO A 93 -14.48 -26.73 -10.95
C PRO A 93 -13.65 -25.53 -10.43
N PRO A 94 -13.02 -24.73 -11.27
CA PRO A 94 -12.32 -23.53 -10.84
C PRO A 94 -13.31 -22.40 -10.54
N SER A 95 -13.02 -21.59 -9.51
CA SER A 95 -13.81 -20.41 -9.13
C SER A 95 -12.90 -19.21 -8.98
N PHE A 96 -12.97 -18.26 -9.92
CA PHE A 96 -12.15 -17.04 -9.86
C PHE A 96 -12.43 -16.19 -8.60
N PRO A 97 -13.69 -15.97 -8.16
CA PRO A 97 -13.94 -15.24 -6.91
C PRO A 97 -13.28 -15.88 -5.69
N THR A 98 -13.33 -17.20 -5.57
CA THR A 98 -12.65 -17.95 -4.49
C THR A 98 -11.14 -17.75 -4.56
N PHE A 99 -10.55 -17.90 -5.75
CA PHE A 99 -9.12 -17.66 -5.95
C PHE A 99 -8.73 -16.24 -5.59
N LEU A 100 -9.49 -15.24 -6.04
CA LEU A 100 -9.23 -13.83 -5.76
C LEU A 100 -9.20 -13.54 -4.25
N THR A 101 -10.18 -14.06 -3.50
CA THR A 101 -10.25 -13.89 -2.04
C THR A 101 -9.03 -14.48 -1.35
N LEU A 102 -8.64 -15.71 -1.72
CA LEU A 102 -7.48 -16.40 -1.15
C LEU A 102 -6.18 -15.67 -1.51
N SER A 103 -6.03 -15.25 -2.76
CA SER A 103 -4.86 -14.52 -3.25
C SER A 103 -4.72 -13.15 -2.58
N LEU A 104 -5.82 -12.40 -2.41
CA LEU A 104 -5.83 -11.13 -1.68
C LEU A 104 -5.38 -11.31 -0.23
N SER A 105 -5.93 -12.31 0.46
CA SER A 105 -5.57 -12.59 1.86
C SER A 105 -4.09 -12.97 1.99
N SER A 106 -3.60 -13.86 1.13
CA SER A 106 -2.20 -14.29 1.06
C SER A 106 -1.27 -13.11 0.79
N HIS A 107 -1.55 -12.33 -0.24
CA HIS A 107 -0.73 -11.19 -0.64
C HIS A 107 -0.68 -10.12 0.45
N ALA A 108 -1.84 -9.77 1.03
CA ALA A 108 -1.90 -8.78 2.10
C ALA A 108 -1.13 -9.22 3.35
N SER A 109 -1.30 -10.47 3.80
CA SER A 109 -0.63 -10.94 5.01
C SER A 109 0.88 -11.07 4.87
N ALA A 110 1.37 -11.38 3.67
CA ALA A 110 2.78 -11.59 3.41
C ALA A 110 3.53 -10.30 3.04
N THR A 111 2.89 -9.34 2.37
CA THR A 111 3.62 -8.20 1.78
C THR A 111 3.18 -6.83 2.27
N LEU A 112 1.88 -6.63 2.61
CA LEU A 112 1.38 -5.32 3.02
C LEU A 112 2.08 -4.75 4.28
N PRO A 113 2.44 -5.54 5.32
CA PRO A 113 3.22 -5.03 6.45
C PRO A 113 4.56 -4.40 6.02
N PHE A 114 5.22 -4.96 5.00
CA PHE A 114 6.48 -4.41 4.46
C PHE A 114 6.26 -3.13 3.66
N VAL A 115 5.14 -3.00 2.94
CA VAL A 115 4.75 -1.76 2.25
C VAL A 115 4.54 -0.64 3.27
N LEU A 116 3.75 -0.91 4.31
CA LEU A 116 3.46 0.04 5.39
C LEU A 116 4.73 0.41 6.16
N ALA A 117 5.58 -0.56 6.49
CA ALA A 117 6.85 -0.31 7.17
C ALA A 117 7.81 0.53 6.30
N GLY A 118 7.92 0.26 5.00
CA GLY A 118 8.71 1.07 4.07
C GLY A 118 8.25 2.52 3.99
N HIS A 119 6.94 2.76 4.08
CA HIS A 119 6.38 4.10 4.11
C HIS A 119 6.62 4.81 5.46
N ARG A 120 6.45 4.11 6.58
CA ARG A 120 6.61 4.65 7.94
C ARG A 120 8.07 4.86 8.33
N HIS A 121 8.92 3.92 7.93
CA HIS A 121 10.33 3.79 8.33
C HIS A 121 11.23 3.55 7.11
N PRO A 122 11.32 4.52 6.18
CA PRO A 122 12.10 4.38 4.96
C PRO A 122 13.59 4.12 5.22
N GLU A 123 14.11 4.57 6.35
CA GLU A 123 15.49 4.33 6.79
C GLU A 123 15.83 2.84 6.98
N ARG A 124 14.81 1.99 7.21
CA ARG A 124 14.95 0.54 7.36
C ARG A 124 14.87 -0.22 6.03
N LEU A 125 14.90 0.45 4.88
CA LEU A 125 14.67 -0.18 3.57
C LEU A 125 15.51 -1.43 3.35
N LEU A 126 16.80 -1.41 3.65
CA LEU A 126 17.70 -2.55 3.47
C LEU A 126 17.33 -3.73 4.37
N GLU A 127 17.02 -3.45 5.64
CA GLU A 127 16.57 -4.46 6.61
C GLU A 127 15.23 -5.07 6.18
N LEU A 128 14.28 -4.25 5.73
CA LEU A 128 12.97 -4.71 5.27
C LEU A 128 13.07 -5.57 4.01
N ASP A 129 14.00 -5.24 3.11
CA ASP A 129 14.27 -6.03 1.91
C ASP A 129 14.82 -7.43 2.26
N ASP A 130 15.78 -7.49 3.17
CA ASP A 130 16.37 -8.74 3.66
C ASP A 130 15.35 -9.61 4.42
N MET A 131 14.58 -8.99 5.33
CA MET A 131 13.51 -9.69 6.05
C MET A 131 12.46 -10.28 5.10
N LEU A 132 12.06 -9.53 4.07
CA LEU A 132 11.09 -10.02 3.09
C LEU A 132 11.67 -11.14 2.22
N ASP A 133 12.96 -11.03 1.85
CA ASP A 133 13.67 -12.07 1.12
C ASP A 133 13.67 -13.39 1.89
N ALA A 134 13.93 -13.34 3.18
CA ALA A 134 13.88 -14.51 4.07
C ALA A 134 12.45 -15.04 4.31
N ALA A 135 11.43 -14.17 4.27
CA ALA A 135 10.04 -14.53 4.54
C ALA A 135 9.35 -15.22 3.35
N ILE A 136 9.78 -14.94 2.11
CA ILE A 136 9.16 -15.52 0.90
C ILE A 136 9.76 -16.92 0.63
N MET A 137 9.02 -17.95 1.00
CA MET A 137 9.43 -19.34 0.79
C MET A 137 9.34 -19.80 -0.67
N CYS A 138 8.38 -19.25 -1.43
CA CYS A 138 8.18 -19.62 -2.82
C CYS A 138 9.19 -18.91 -3.74
N THR A 139 10.11 -19.65 -4.35
CA THR A 139 11.15 -19.11 -5.25
C THR A 139 10.57 -18.39 -6.46
N VAL A 140 9.42 -18.83 -6.97
CA VAL A 140 8.73 -18.19 -8.10
C VAL A 140 8.15 -16.84 -7.68
N GLY A 141 7.49 -16.80 -6.52
CA GLY A 141 6.97 -15.55 -5.93
C GLY A 141 8.08 -14.57 -5.59
N ARG A 142 9.21 -15.08 -5.05
CA ARG A 142 10.41 -14.27 -4.77
C ARG A 142 10.96 -13.61 -6.04
N ARG A 143 11.16 -14.38 -7.11
CA ARG A 143 11.62 -13.83 -8.41
C ARG A 143 10.67 -12.78 -8.96
N ALA A 144 9.37 -12.99 -8.87
CA ALA A 144 8.37 -12.04 -9.31
C ALA A 144 8.45 -10.71 -8.52
N SER A 145 8.56 -10.79 -7.19
CA SER A 145 8.70 -9.62 -6.31
C SER A 145 9.98 -8.83 -6.60
N VAL A 146 11.12 -9.52 -6.75
CA VAL A 146 12.40 -8.89 -7.07
C VAL A 146 12.39 -8.26 -8.47
N ALA A 147 11.85 -8.95 -9.48
CA ALA A 147 11.75 -8.40 -10.84
C ALA A 147 10.96 -7.09 -10.88
N GLN A 148 9.81 -7.06 -10.20
CA GLN A 148 8.95 -5.86 -10.14
C GLN A 148 9.58 -4.75 -9.29
N GLY A 149 10.24 -5.07 -8.19
CA GLY A 149 10.92 -4.09 -7.35
C GLY A 149 12.11 -3.44 -8.07
N ARG A 150 12.91 -4.20 -8.78
CA ARG A 150 14.00 -3.69 -9.62
C ARG A 150 13.48 -2.81 -10.77
N ALA A 151 12.36 -3.18 -11.37
CA ALA A 151 11.68 -2.35 -12.37
C ALA A 151 11.23 -1.02 -11.77
N LEU A 152 10.59 -1.03 -10.59
CA LEU A 152 10.16 0.18 -9.88
C LEU A 152 11.34 1.09 -9.53
N LEU A 153 12.43 0.53 -9.02
CA LEU A 153 13.64 1.29 -8.72
C LEU A 153 14.26 1.91 -9.99
N SER A 154 14.23 1.18 -11.10
CA SER A 154 14.69 1.70 -12.40
C SER A 154 13.82 2.84 -12.92
N ILE A 155 12.51 2.77 -12.73
CA ILE A 155 11.57 3.86 -13.06
C ILE A 155 11.85 5.08 -12.18
N TRP A 156 12.06 4.86 -10.89
CA TRP A 156 12.46 5.91 -9.97
C TRP A 156 13.72 6.62 -10.45
N ASP A 157 14.80 5.88 -10.66
CA ASP A 157 16.11 6.42 -11.04
C ASP A 157 16.08 7.20 -12.38
N ARG A 158 15.20 6.82 -13.31
CA ARG A 158 15.19 7.36 -14.68
C ARG A 158 14.10 8.36 -14.98
N ALA A 159 13.02 8.38 -14.19
CA ALA A 159 11.83 9.16 -14.53
C ALA A 159 11.24 9.95 -13.36
N PHE A 160 11.23 9.43 -12.15
CA PHE A 160 10.53 10.07 -11.04
C PHE A 160 11.43 10.96 -10.19
N SER A 161 12.72 10.63 -10.05
CA SER A 161 13.66 11.33 -9.17
C SER A 161 13.75 12.82 -9.45
N ASP A 162 13.76 13.22 -10.71
CA ASP A 162 13.88 14.60 -11.13
C ASP A 162 12.56 15.40 -11.05
N ALA A 163 11.43 14.68 -10.96
CA ALA A 163 10.10 15.28 -10.95
C ALA A 163 9.56 15.55 -9.53
N VAL A 164 10.21 15.03 -8.49
CA VAL A 164 9.78 15.23 -7.10
C VAL A 164 10.40 16.51 -6.56
N PRO A 165 9.59 17.52 -6.18
CA PRO A 165 10.10 18.74 -5.58
C PRO A 165 10.67 18.44 -4.19
N MET A 166 11.89 18.93 -3.94
CA MET A 166 12.55 18.84 -2.64
C MET A 166 11.98 19.91 -1.71
N ALA A 167 11.24 19.52 -0.69
CA ALA A 167 10.59 20.49 0.20
C ALA A 167 11.17 20.53 1.62
N SER A 168 11.87 19.46 2.08
CA SER A 168 12.39 19.40 3.46
C SER A 168 13.63 18.52 3.61
N ASP A 169 14.42 18.78 4.67
CA ASP A 169 15.61 17.98 5.04
C ASP A 169 15.25 16.51 5.32
N ALA A 170 14.02 16.26 5.80
CA ALA A 170 13.54 14.91 6.06
C ALA A 170 13.34 14.12 4.75
N GLU A 171 12.82 14.76 3.72
CA GLU A 171 12.66 14.17 2.39
C GLU A 171 14.00 13.89 1.73
N GLU A 172 14.99 14.81 1.91
CA GLU A 172 16.37 14.59 1.46
C GLU A 172 16.98 13.35 2.12
N GLY A 173 16.72 13.14 3.41
CA GLY A 173 17.14 11.94 4.13
C GLY A 173 16.62 10.65 3.48
N VAL A 174 15.34 10.62 3.12
CA VAL A 174 14.71 9.43 2.49
C VAL A 174 15.25 9.21 1.08
N LEU A 175 15.45 10.27 0.31
CA LEU A 175 16.08 10.19 -1.02
C LEU A 175 17.49 9.60 -0.95
N LYS A 176 18.27 10.00 0.06
CA LYS A 176 19.61 9.47 0.30
C LYS A 176 19.58 7.97 0.61
N VAL A 177 18.61 7.50 1.39
CA VAL A 177 18.43 6.06 1.66
C VAL A 177 18.19 5.31 0.35
N LEU A 178 17.24 5.76 -0.48
CA LEU A 178 16.92 5.09 -1.75
C LEU A 178 18.10 5.12 -2.73
N LYS A 179 18.84 6.23 -2.80
CA LYS A 179 20.04 6.35 -3.62
C LYS A 179 21.14 5.38 -3.16
N ASN A 180 21.38 5.30 -1.86
CA ASN A 180 22.37 4.37 -1.29
C ASN A 180 21.98 2.91 -1.58
N PHE A 181 20.69 2.58 -1.47
CA PHE A 181 20.15 1.25 -1.80
C PHE A 181 20.36 0.92 -3.29
N SER A 182 20.11 1.86 -4.20
CA SER A 182 20.36 1.69 -5.63
C SER A 182 21.85 1.47 -5.94
N VAL A 183 22.75 2.19 -5.28
CA VAL A 183 24.21 1.99 -5.42
C VAL A 183 24.62 0.61 -4.92
N LEU A 184 24.13 0.21 -3.75
CA LEU A 184 24.40 -1.10 -3.16
C LEU A 184 23.96 -2.24 -4.10
N LEU A 185 22.76 -2.12 -4.67
CA LEU A 185 22.24 -3.11 -5.64
C LEU A 185 23.09 -3.21 -6.91
N LYS A 186 23.60 -2.07 -7.41
CA LYS A 186 24.48 -2.03 -8.58
C LYS A 186 25.84 -2.67 -8.29
N SER A 187 26.40 -2.44 -7.10
CA SER A 187 27.68 -3.07 -6.69
C SER A 187 27.54 -4.59 -6.49
N ALA A 188 26.40 -5.04 -5.96
CA ALA A 188 26.11 -6.45 -5.79
C ALA A 188 26.05 -7.22 -7.10
N ASN A 189 25.52 -6.61 -8.16
CA ASN A 189 25.50 -7.24 -9.49
C ASN A 189 26.88 -7.37 -10.14
N ALA A 190 27.88 -6.67 -9.61
CA ALA A 190 29.27 -6.72 -10.09
C ALA A 190 30.16 -7.68 -9.26
N SER A 191 29.69 -8.10 -8.08
CA SER A 191 30.42 -9.04 -7.22
C SER A 191 30.05 -10.49 -7.57
N THR A 192 31.03 -11.39 -7.39
CA THR A 192 30.86 -12.83 -7.57
C THR A 192 30.45 -13.53 -6.26
N ASP A 193 30.05 -12.78 -5.23
CA ASP A 193 29.62 -13.33 -3.97
C ASP A 193 28.29 -14.06 -4.09
N ASP A 194 28.17 -15.19 -3.41
CA ASP A 194 27.00 -16.09 -3.48
C ASP A 194 25.70 -15.45 -2.93
N LEU A 195 25.80 -14.39 -2.11
CA LEU A 195 24.67 -13.70 -1.52
C LEU A 195 24.72 -12.19 -1.82
N PRO A 196 23.81 -11.68 -2.66
CA PRO A 196 23.72 -10.25 -2.92
C PRO A 196 23.26 -9.51 -1.65
N PRO A 197 23.87 -8.35 -1.33
CA PRO A 197 23.52 -7.57 -0.12
C PRO A 197 22.13 -6.94 -0.16
N ALA A 198 21.44 -6.95 -1.28
CA ALA A 198 20.08 -6.50 -1.48
C ALA A 198 19.43 -7.23 -2.65
N SER A 199 18.15 -7.53 -2.52
CA SER A 199 17.35 -8.21 -3.56
C SER A 199 16.50 -7.22 -4.37
N ALA A 200 16.04 -6.16 -3.75
CA ALA A 200 15.12 -5.14 -4.26
C ALA A 200 13.70 -5.67 -4.47
N HIS A 201 13.08 -6.10 -3.39
CA HIS A 201 11.68 -6.52 -3.38
C HIS A 201 10.71 -5.35 -3.62
N LEU A 202 9.59 -5.63 -4.30
CA LEU A 202 8.59 -4.63 -4.63
C LEU A 202 7.98 -3.96 -3.38
N ALA A 203 7.61 -4.73 -2.35
CA ALA A 203 6.80 -4.22 -1.26
C ALA A 203 7.49 -3.09 -0.45
N PRO A 204 8.69 -3.26 0.12
CA PRO A 204 9.35 -2.18 0.84
C PRO A 204 9.69 -0.98 -0.07
N LEU A 205 10.12 -1.21 -1.30
CA LEU A 205 10.41 -0.16 -2.26
C LEU A 205 9.16 0.65 -2.63
N PHE A 206 8.02 0.00 -2.80
CA PHE A 206 6.75 0.68 -3.10
C PHE A 206 6.37 1.63 -1.97
N GLY A 207 6.52 1.20 -0.71
CA GLY A 207 6.29 2.03 0.47
C GLY A 207 7.19 3.27 0.52
N VAL A 208 8.49 3.07 0.33
CA VAL A 208 9.49 4.17 0.35
C VAL A 208 9.23 5.18 -0.78
N ILE A 209 8.99 4.72 -2.00
CA ILE A 209 8.72 5.60 -3.15
C ILE A 209 7.42 6.37 -2.97
N ALA A 210 6.36 5.73 -2.46
CA ALA A 210 5.12 6.41 -2.14
C ALA A 210 5.33 7.51 -1.07
N ARG A 211 6.16 7.26 -0.06
CA ARG A 211 6.52 8.24 0.96
C ARG A 211 7.22 9.45 0.35
N ILE A 212 8.24 9.24 -0.48
CA ILE A 212 9.01 10.32 -1.12
C ILE A 212 8.13 11.16 -2.04
N THR A 213 7.18 10.53 -2.75
CA THR A 213 6.26 11.22 -3.66
C THR A 213 5.08 11.89 -2.95
N GLY A 214 5.04 11.86 -1.61
CA GLY A 214 4.01 12.48 -0.79
C GLY A 214 2.65 11.77 -0.84
N VAL A 215 2.59 10.55 -1.35
CA VAL A 215 1.36 9.74 -1.38
C VAL A 215 1.03 9.30 0.04
N GLY A 216 -0.23 9.51 0.45
CA GLY A 216 -0.72 9.12 1.78
C GLY A 216 -0.67 7.60 2.00
N GLU A 217 -0.49 7.20 3.25
CA GLU A 217 -0.32 5.79 3.61
C GLU A 217 -1.55 4.93 3.25
N GLN A 218 -2.75 5.47 3.42
CA GLN A 218 -3.99 4.76 3.11
C GLN A 218 -4.19 4.59 1.60
N GLU A 219 -3.96 5.65 0.85
CA GLU A 219 -4.03 5.65 -0.61
C GLU A 219 -2.98 4.71 -1.21
N MET A 220 -1.76 4.75 -0.69
CA MET A 220 -0.69 3.84 -1.07
C MET A 220 -1.07 2.37 -0.85
N ALA A 221 -1.56 2.03 0.35
CA ALA A 221 -1.98 0.67 0.67
C ALA A 221 -3.10 0.18 -0.26
N TYR A 222 -4.08 1.07 -0.53
CA TYR A 222 -5.17 0.75 -1.44
C TYR A 222 -4.68 0.52 -2.87
N VAL A 223 -3.83 1.40 -3.40
CA VAL A 223 -3.26 1.28 -4.75
C VAL A 223 -2.41 0.02 -4.88
N TYR A 224 -1.61 -0.31 -3.86
CA TYR A 224 -0.81 -1.53 -3.84
C TYR A 224 -1.68 -2.79 -3.98
N MET A 225 -2.73 -2.91 -3.16
CA MET A 225 -3.67 -4.04 -3.23
C MET A 225 -4.52 -4.04 -4.49
N LEU A 226 -4.95 -2.86 -4.97
CA LEU A 226 -5.69 -2.72 -6.22
C LEU A 226 -4.84 -3.16 -7.42
N SER A 227 -3.55 -2.86 -7.42
CA SER A 227 -2.61 -3.27 -8.49
C SER A 227 -2.50 -4.79 -8.57
N HIS A 228 -2.49 -5.48 -7.44
CA HIS A 228 -2.55 -6.95 -7.39
C HIS A 228 -3.85 -7.49 -8.00
N VAL A 229 -5.01 -6.92 -7.63
CA VAL A 229 -6.31 -7.31 -8.23
C VAL A 229 -6.32 -7.08 -9.74
N LYS A 230 -5.83 -5.93 -10.20
CA LYS A 230 -5.75 -5.61 -11.64
C LYS A 230 -4.87 -6.61 -12.39
N ALA A 231 -3.74 -7.02 -11.81
CA ALA A 231 -2.87 -8.04 -12.40
C ALA A 231 -3.59 -9.39 -12.51
N LEU A 232 -4.30 -9.84 -11.47
CA LEU A 232 -5.08 -11.09 -11.48
C LEU A 232 -6.22 -11.06 -12.51
N LEU A 233 -6.97 -9.95 -12.58
CA LEU A 233 -8.04 -9.80 -13.57
C LEU A 233 -7.49 -9.81 -15.00
N SER A 234 -6.36 -9.14 -15.24
CA SER A 234 -5.67 -9.17 -16.53
C SER A 234 -5.19 -10.57 -16.87
N ALA A 235 -4.68 -11.33 -15.90
CA ALA A 235 -4.30 -12.72 -16.09
C ALA A 235 -5.52 -13.60 -16.42
N ALA A 236 -6.65 -13.43 -15.72
CA ALA A 236 -7.88 -14.17 -15.95
C ALA A 236 -8.45 -13.95 -17.35
N VAL A 237 -8.42 -12.71 -17.83
CA VAL A 237 -8.83 -12.38 -19.21
C VAL A 237 -7.94 -13.10 -20.22
N ARG A 238 -6.63 -13.07 -20.06
CA ARG A 238 -5.68 -13.75 -20.97
C ARG A 238 -5.77 -15.26 -20.90
N ALA A 239 -6.12 -15.81 -19.74
CA ALA A 239 -6.40 -17.23 -19.54
C ALA A 239 -7.82 -17.63 -20.01
N SER A 240 -8.56 -16.73 -20.64
CA SER A 240 -9.92 -16.97 -21.17
C SER A 240 -10.95 -17.40 -20.09
N VAL A 241 -10.77 -16.97 -18.82
CA VAL A 241 -11.74 -17.25 -17.76
C VAL A 241 -13.01 -16.44 -17.99
N PHE A 242 -12.87 -15.19 -18.42
CA PHE A 242 -13.95 -14.27 -18.79
C PHE A 242 -13.43 -13.15 -19.70
N GLY A 243 -14.36 -12.41 -20.30
CA GLY A 243 -14.03 -11.31 -21.18
C GLY A 243 -13.64 -10.01 -20.45
N PRO A 244 -13.05 -9.03 -21.17
CA PRO A 244 -12.56 -7.78 -20.59
C PRO A 244 -13.65 -6.94 -19.91
N TYR A 245 -14.87 -6.89 -20.46
CA TYR A 245 -15.99 -6.18 -19.85
C TYR A 245 -16.40 -6.78 -18.49
N GLN A 246 -16.36 -8.10 -18.39
CA GLN A 246 -16.64 -8.77 -17.11
C GLN A 246 -15.54 -8.51 -16.09
N ALA A 247 -14.28 -8.45 -16.51
CA ALA A 247 -13.15 -8.04 -15.67
C ALA A 247 -13.37 -6.63 -15.09
N GLN A 248 -13.78 -5.67 -15.93
CA GLN A 248 -14.07 -4.30 -15.48
C GLN A 248 -15.27 -4.23 -14.54
N LYS A 249 -16.32 -5.02 -14.79
CA LYS A 249 -17.47 -5.12 -13.88
C LYS A 249 -17.05 -5.66 -12.50
N LEU A 250 -16.18 -6.67 -12.47
CA LEU A 250 -15.63 -7.21 -11.21
C LEU A 250 -14.75 -6.18 -10.50
N LEU A 251 -13.85 -5.52 -11.23
CA LEU A 251 -12.96 -4.50 -10.66
C LEU A 251 -13.75 -3.35 -10.01
N ALA A 252 -14.84 -2.93 -10.62
CA ALA A 252 -15.72 -1.87 -10.11
C ALA A 252 -16.71 -2.35 -9.03
N SER A 253 -16.76 -3.64 -8.73
CA SER A 253 -17.74 -4.20 -7.79
C SER A 253 -17.45 -3.81 -6.33
N ARG A 254 -18.51 -3.71 -5.54
CA ARG A 254 -18.40 -3.49 -4.08
C ARG A 254 -17.70 -4.65 -3.37
N GLU A 255 -17.81 -5.85 -3.90
CA GLU A 255 -17.15 -7.04 -3.36
C GLU A 255 -15.63 -6.90 -3.43
N VAL A 256 -15.09 -6.45 -4.57
CA VAL A 256 -13.65 -6.22 -4.74
C VAL A 256 -13.18 -5.05 -3.87
N GLN A 257 -13.92 -3.94 -3.84
CA GLN A 257 -13.60 -2.80 -3.00
C GLN A 257 -13.59 -3.20 -1.52
N GLY A 258 -14.67 -3.82 -1.04
CA GLY A 258 -14.77 -4.29 0.36
C GLY A 258 -13.75 -5.36 0.71
N GLY A 259 -13.37 -6.22 -0.24
CA GLY A 259 -12.30 -7.20 -0.09
C GLY A 259 -10.94 -6.53 0.14
N ILE A 260 -10.59 -5.54 -0.69
CA ILE A 260 -9.37 -4.74 -0.55
C ILE A 260 -9.34 -4.02 0.81
N GLU A 261 -10.42 -3.29 1.14
CA GLU A 261 -10.52 -2.57 2.42
C GLU A 261 -10.43 -3.51 3.62
N GLY A 262 -11.07 -4.69 3.53
CA GLY A 262 -11.06 -5.70 4.58
C GLY A 262 -9.65 -6.24 4.86
N VAL A 263 -8.88 -6.59 3.84
CA VAL A 263 -7.51 -7.10 4.02
C VAL A 263 -6.55 -5.99 4.47
N ILE A 264 -6.73 -4.75 4.01
CA ILE A 264 -5.95 -3.60 4.50
C ILE A 264 -6.22 -3.40 6.00
N ARG A 265 -7.49 -3.33 6.40
CA ARG A 265 -7.87 -3.14 7.82
C ARG A 265 -7.31 -4.25 8.70
N GLY A 266 -7.37 -5.50 8.24
CA GLY A 266 -6.87 -6.66 8.99
C GLY A 266 -5.36 -6.71 9.14
N ASN A 267 -4.60 -5.99 8.30
CA ASN A 267 -3.13 -5.98 8.33
C ASN A 267 -2.53 -4.61 8.68
N TRP A 268 -3.35 -3.58 8.94
CA TRP A 268 -2.91 -2.20 9.14
C TRP A 268 -1.91 -2.01 10.29
N GLY A 269 -2.12 -2.70 11.40
CA GLY A 269 -1.26 -2.69 12.58
C GLY A 269 -0.32 -3.89 12.69
N ARG A 270 -0.27 -4.77 11.66
CA ARG A 270 0.60 -5.94 11.70
C ARG A 270 2.06 -5.53 11.56
N ARG A 271 2.91 -6.04 12.45
CA ARG A 271 4.35 -5.81 12.39
C ARG A 271 4.96 -6.68 11.29
N VAL A 272 6.13 -6.29 10.80
CA VAL A 272 6.86 -7.06 9.78
C VAL A 272 7.29 -8.43 10.28
N GLU A 273 7.59 -8.56 11.57
CA GLU A 273 7.94 -9.83 12.20
C GLU A 273 6.77 -10.82 12.27
N ASP A 274 5.53 -10.31 12.22
CA ASP A 274 4.29 -11.11 12.20
C ASP A 274 3.77 -11.30 10.77
N ALA A 275 4.47 -10.75 9.77
CA ALA A 275 4.12 -10.92 8.36
C ALA A 275 4.44 -12.34 7.91
N GLY A 276 3.57 -12.92 7.11
CA GLY A 276 3.78 -14.26 6.59
C GLY A 276 2.60 -14.80 5.83
N GLN A 277 2.78 -15.97 5.28
CA GLN A 277 1.78 -16.65 4.47
C GLN A 277 0.67 -17.23 5.35
N THR A 278 -0.55 -16.70 5.17
CA THR A 278 -1.75 -17.18 5.88
C THR A 278 -2.57 -18.16 5.05
N VAL A 279 -2.29 -18.28 3.76
CA VAL A 279 -2.98 -19.16 2.82
C VAL A 279 -1.96 -20.00 2.04
N PRO A 280 -1.33 -21.02 2.65
CA PRO A 280 -0.20 -21.76 2.05
C PRO A 280 -0.52 -22.40 0.69
N VAL A 281 -1.78 -22.69 0.40
CA VAL A 281 -2.21 -23.26 -0.89
C VAL A 281 -1.94 -22.30 -2.05
N VAL A 282 -1.92 -20.98 -1.82
CA VAL A 282 -1.59 -19.99 -2.84
C VAL A 282 -0.12 -20.12 -3.25
N ASP A 283 0.79 -20.29 -2.30
CA ASP A 283 2.22 -20.53 -2.59
C ASP A 283 2.43 -21.84 -3.35
N LEU A 284 1.63 -22.88 -3.03
CA LEU A 284 1.67 -24.13 -3.80
C LEU A 284 1.25 -23.90 -5.26
N TRP A 285 0.21 -23.11 -5.52
CA TRP A 285 -0.18 -22.79 -6.90
C TRP A 285 0.88 -21.96 -7.61
N ILE A 286 1.49 -20.97 -6.93
CA ILE A 286 2.57 -20.17 -7.49
C ILE A 286 3.78 -21.06 -7.82
N GLY A 287 4.22 -21.91 -6.91
CA GLY A 287 5.35 -22.80 -7.10
C GLY A 287 5.10 -23.87 -8.17
N ARG A 288 3.92 -24.49 -8.18
CA ARG A 288 3.52 -25.51 -9.16
C ARG A 288 3.37 -24.97 -10.58
N HIS A 289 3.30 -23.67 -10.76
CA HIS A 289 3.31 -23.05 -12.08
C HIS A 289 4.52 -23.50 -12.91
N GLU A 290 5.67 -23.71 -12.30
CA GLU A 290 6.86 -24.21 -13.02
C GLU A 290 6.73 -25.64 -13.56
N LEU A 291 5.79 -26.41 -13.06
CA LEU A 291 5.52 -27.78 -13.50
C LEU A 291 4.47 -27.86 -14.62
N LEU A 292 3.90 -26.73 -15.04
CA LEU A 292 2.94 -26.71 -16.14
C LEU A 292 3.66 -26.98 -17.48
N TYR A 293 3.08 -27.89 -18.27
CA TYR A 293 3.62 -28.26 -19.59
C TYR A 293 3.58 -27.07 -20.56
N SER A 294 2.52 -26.28 -20.53
CA SER A 294 2.35 -25.07 -21.32
C SER A 294 2.02 -23.90 -20.41
N ARG A 295 2.63 -22.75 -20.64
CA ARG A 295 2.51 -21.57 -19.80
C ARG A 295 2.31 -20.31 -20.63
N ILE A 296 1.38 -19.48 -20.20
CA ILE A 296 1.12 -18.14 -20.74
C ILE A 296 1.89 -17.07 -19.94
N PHE A 297 2.18 -17.36 -18.66
CA PHE A 297 2.78 -16.45 -17.72
C PHE A 297 4.14 -16.94 -17.20
N ASN A 298 4.84 -16.08 -16.49
CA ASN A 298 6.12 -16.40 -15.83
C ASN A 298 5.94 -16.95 -14.41
N SER A 299 4.71 -16.88 -13.85
CA SER A 299 4.36 -17.45 -12.53
C SER A 299 2.87 -17.72 -12.36
#